data_aae7decf1090427c157b484ecc0a2f7a
#
_entry.id   aae7decf1090427c157b484ecc0a2f7a
#
_cell.length_a   1.000
_cell.length_b   1.000
_cell.length_c   1.000
_cell.angle_alpha   90.00
_cell.angle_beta   90.00
_cell.angle_gamma   90.00
#
_symmetry.space_group_name_H-M   'P 1'
#
loop_
_entity.id
_entity.type
_entity.pdbx_description
1 polymer ?
#
loop_
_entity_poly.entity_id
_entity_poly.type
_entity_poly.pdbx_seq_one_letter_code
_entity_poly.pdbx_strand_id
1 'polypeptide(L)'
;MRNPVPRIAAIHDMSGFGRTSLTVAIPILSCMGIQVCPMPTAVLSTHTVEFTDYTLCDLTPELGGILDHWERLGLHFDGVYSGFMASPEQMDSAARCIRNCLAP
;
A
#
# COMPACT_ATOMS: atom_id res chain seq x y z
N MET A 1 -19.55 -1.08 10.63
CA MET A 1 -18.98 -1.85 11.74
C MET A 1 -17.47 -1.77 11.71
N ARG A 2 -16.84 -1.48 12.83
CA ARG A 2 -15.39 -1.43 12.90
C ARG A 2 -14.80 -2.83 12.97
N ASN A 3 -13.59 -2.99 12.45
CA ASN A 3 -12.86 -4.25 12.54
C ASN A 3 -12.45 -4.50 13.99
N PRO A 4 -12.46 -5.78 14.48
CA PRO A 4 -12.00 -6.11 15.84
C PRO A 4 -10.54 -5.70 16.06
N VAL A 5 -9.70 -5.86 15.03
CA VAL A 5 -8.33 -5.38 15.01
C VAL A 5 -8.28 -4.25 13.99
N PRO A 6 -7.74 -3.07 14.36
CA PRO A 6 -7.64 -1.98 13.39
C PRO A 6 -6.91 -2.42 12.14
N ARG A 7 -7.39 -2.00 10.98
CA ARG A 7 -6.89 -2.44 9.68
C ARG A 7 -6.57 -1.21 8.84
N ILE A 8 -5.36 -1.17 8.31
CA ILE A 8 -4.90 -0.06 7.48
C ILE A 8 -4.46 -0.58 6.11
N ALA A 9 -4.94 0.08 5.06
CA ALA A 9 -4.41 -0.14 3.72
C ALA A 9 -3.16 0.72 3.55
N ALA A 10 -2.04 0.08 3.27
CA ALA A 10 -0.75 0.75 3.09
C ALA A 10 -0.39 0.75 1.61
N ILE A 11 -0.43 1.92 0.99
CA ILE A 11 -0.21 2.09 -0.44
C ILE A 11 1.19 2.67 -0.64
N HIS A 12 2.16 1.79 -0.82
CA HIS A 12 3.58 2.14 -0.92
C HIS A 12 4.29 1.19 -1.86
N ASP A 13 5.48 1.61 -2.31
CA ASP A 13 6.39 0.69 -2.98
C ASP A 13 7.01 -0.28 -1.96
N MET A 14 7.60 -1.36 -2.48
CA MET A 14 8.29 -2.35 -1.67
C MET A 14 9.70 -2.52 -2.19
N SER A 15 10.70 -2.29 -1.33
CA SER A 15 12.12 -2.46 -1.65
C SER A 15 12.64 -3.76 -1.05
N GLY A 16 13.36 -4.54 -1.85
CA GLY A 16 13.90 -5.82 -1.39
C GLY A 16 15.04 -5.64 -0.40
N PHE A 17 15.98 -4.76 -0.71
CA PHE A 17 17.10 -4.43 0.17
C PHE A 17 16.98 -2.99 0.62
N GLY A 18 16.98 -2.78 1.93
CA GLY A 18 16.78 -1.46 2.53
C GLY A 18 15.41 -1.37 3.19
N ARG A 19 15.35 -0.64 4.29
CA ARG A 19 14.12 -0.50 5.08
C ARG A 19 13.46 0.83 4.78
N THR A 20 12.61 0.82 3.77
CA THR A 20 11.83 2.00 3.38
C THR A 20 10.43 1.55 2.97
N SER A 21 9.48 2.49 2.94
CA SER A 21 8.13 2.26 2.47
C SER A 21 7.48 1.03 3.14
N LEU A 22 7.02 0.03 2.40
CA LEU A 22 6.32 -1.12 2.98
C LEU A 22 7.19 -1.93 3.94
N THR A 23 8.48 -2.05 3.69
CA THR A 23 9.36 -2.82 4.57
C THR A 23 9.56 -2.15 5.94
N VAL A 24 9.24 -0.86 6.05
CA VAL A 24 9.21 -0.14 7.33
C VAL A 24 7.80 -0.08 7.88
N ALA A 25 6.82 0.24 7.04
CA ALA A 25 5.44 0.43 7.49
C ALA A 25 4.85 -0.84 8.08
N ILE A 26 5.10 -2.00 7.46
CA ILE A 26 4.53 -3.27 7.92
C ILE A 26 4.97 -3.61 9.34
N PRO A 27 6.28 -3.69 9.66
CA PRO A 27 6.67 -4.07 11.02
C PRO A 27 6.28 -3.02 12.06
N ILE A 28 6.37 -1.74 11.75
CA ILE A 28 6.04 -0.68 12.73
C ILE A 28 4.56 -0.73 13.08
N LEU A 29 3.70 -0.74 12.08
CA LEU A 29 2.25 -0.76 12.31
C LEU A 29 1.82 -2.08 12.95
N SER A 30 2.43 -3.19 12.57
CA SER A 30 2.13 -4.50 13.17
C SER A 30 2.48 -4.53 14.65
N CYS A 31 3.60 -3.92 15.04
CA CYS A 31 3.98 -3.81 16.46
C CYS A 31 3.01 -2.94 17.26
N MET A 32 2.27 -2.07 16.59
CA MET A 32 1.24 -1.25 17.22
C MET A 32 -0.11 -1.96 17.31
N GLY A 33 -0.20 -3.22 16.92
CA GLY A 33 -1.43 -3.98 16.95
C GLY A 33 -2.35 -3.72 15.77
N ILE A 34 -1.82 -3.22 14.66
CA ILE A 34 -2.58 -2.88 13.46
C ILE A 34 -2.33 -3.94 12.39
N GLN A 35 -3.41 -4.43 11.77
CA GLN A 35 -3.31 -5.28 10.60
C GLN A 35 -3.01 -4.42 9.38
N VAL A 36 -1.84 -4.61 8.79
CA VAL A 36 -1.44 -3.88 7.59
C VAL A 36 -1.84 -4.69 6.36
N CYS A 37 -2.56 -4.05 5.45
CA CYS A 37 -2.97 -4.65 4.19
C CYS A 37 -2.22 -3.91 3.07
N PRO A 38 -1.09 -4.45 2.59
CA PRO A 38 -0.27 -3.74 1.62
C PRO A 38 -0.87 -3.75 0.24
N MET A 39 -0.83 -2.59 -0.42
CA MET A 39 -1.07 -2.46 -1.84
C MET A 39 0.22 -1.91 -2.46
N PRO A 40 1.12 -2.79 -2.93
CA PRO A 40 2.40 -2.34 -3.46
C PRO A 40 2.22 -1.62 -4.80
N THR A 41 2.80 -0.43 -4.91
CA THR A 41 2.75 0.36 -6.15
C THR A 41 3.86 -0.03 -7.10
N ALA A 42 4.94 -0.58 -6.56
CA ALA A 42 6.08 -1.09 -7.33
C ALA A 42 6.90 -1.99 -6.43
N VAL A 43 7.62 -2.91 -7.03
CA VAL A 43 8.63 -3.71 -6.33
C VAL A 43 9.99 -3.31 -6.90
N LEU A 44 10.91 -2.96 -6.00
CA LEU A 44 12.28 -2.60 -6.37
C LEU A 44 13.27 -3.56 -5.71
N SER A 45 14.41 -3.76 -6.37
CA SER A 45 15.46 -4.59 -5.79
C SER A 45 16.06 -3.93 -4.54
N THR A 46 16.18 -2.59 -4.54
CA THR A 46 16.69 -1.79 -3.42
C THR A 46 15.91 -0.50 -3.30
N HIS A 47 16.05 0.21 -2.18
CA HIS A 47 15.57 1.59 -2.14
C HIS A 47 16.46 2.48 -3.04
N THR A 48 15.97 3.69 -3.36
CA THR A 48 16.56 4.52 -4.40
C THR A 48 17.48 5.63 -3.89
N VAL A 49 17.55 5.81 -2.57
CA VAL A 49 18.29 6.94 -1.98
C VAL A 49 19.80 6.73 -2.06
N GLU A 50 20.27 5.52 -1.77
CA GLU A 50 21.69 5.20 -1.70
C GLU A 50 22.18 4.31 -2.84
N PHE A 51 21.29 3.75 -3.62
CA PHE A 51 21.63 2.76 -4.64
C PHE A 51 21.21 3.24 -6.03
N THR A 52 22.00 2.82 -7.03
CA THR A 52 21.70 3.04 -8.43
C THR A 52 21.56 1.69 -9.13
N ASP A 53 21.14 1.72 -10.38
CA ASP A 53 21.00 0.51 -11.22
C ASP A 53 20.08 -0.56 -10.60
N TYR A 54 19.10 -0.12 -9.82
CA TYR A 54 18.11 -1.03 -9.23
C TYR A 54 17.11 -1.51 -10.30
N THR A 55 16.56 -2.68 -10.05
CA THR A 55 15.45 -3.21 -10.86
C THR A 55 14.14 -2.73 -10.28
N LEU A 56 13.22 -2.32 -11.14
CA LEU A 56 11.91 -1.83 -10.73
C LEU A 56 10.82 -2.55 -11.52
N CYS A 57 9.83 -3.07 -10.80
CA CYS A 57 8.61 -3.60 -11.40
C CYS A 57 7.46 -2.67 -11.02
N ASP A 58 6.93 -1.94 -12.00
CA ASP A 58 5.80 -1.04 -11.79
C ASP A 58 4.51 -1.85 -11.71
N LEU A 59 3.77 -1.71 -10.62
CA LEU A 59 2.52 -2.42 -10.39
C LEU A 59 1.28 -1.56 -10.65
N THR A 60 1.45 -0.35 -11.20
CA THR A 60 0.32 0.52 -11.52
C THR A 60 -0.78 -0.20 -12.31
N PRO A 61 -0.46 -1.02 -13.34
CA PRO A 61 -1.52 -1.71 -14.10
C PRO A 61 -2.33 -2.70 -13.26
N GLU A 62 -1.79 -3.15 -12.12
CA GLU A 62 -2.44 -4.16 -11.28
C GLU A 62 -3.29 -3.55 -10.15
N LEU A 63 -3.13 -2.25 -9.88
CA LEU A 63 -3.81 -1.62 -8.73
C LEU A 63 -5.33 -1.66 -8.87
N GLY A 64 -5.84 -1.46 -10.09
CA GLY A 64 -7.27 -1.54 -10.36
C GLY A 64 -7.84 -2.91 -10.03
N GLY A 65 -7.13 -3.97 -10.41
CA GLY A 65 -7.55 -5.35 -10.12
C GLY A 65 -7.56 -5.65 -8.63
N ILE A 66 -6.56 -5.16 -7.90
CA ILE A 66 -6.51 -5.31 -6.45
C ILE A 66 -7.71 -4.64 -5.80
N LEU A 67 -8.00 -3.40 -6.20
CA LEU A 67 -9.14 -2.65 -5.66
C LEU A 67 -10.47 -3.29 -6.02
N ASP A 68 -10.63 -3.76 -7.27
CA ASP A 68 -11.83 -4.47 -7.68
C ASP A 68 -12.10 -5.67 -6.77
N HIS A 69 -11.07 -6.45 -6.48
CA HIS A 69 -11.19 -7.63 -5.63
C HIS A 69 -11.53 -7.25 -4.18
N TRP A 70 -10.83 -6.26 -3.65
CA TRP A 70 -11.08 -5.80 -2.28
C TRP A 70 -12.51 -5.26 -2.12
N GLU A 71 -13.01 -4.53 -3.13
CA GLU A 71 -14.39 -4.04 -3.11
C GLU A 71 -15.40 -5.18 -3.19
N ARG A 72 -15.13 -6.20 -4.00
CA ARG A 72 -16.00 -7.38 -4.09
C ARG A 72 -16.05 -8.16 -2.78
N LEU A 73 -14.93 -8.19 -2.04
CA LEU A 73 -14.87 -8.84 -0.74
C LEU A 73 -15.54 -8.02 0.36
N GLY A 74 -15.90 -6.78 0.07
CA GLY A 74 -16.49 -5.89 1.06
C GLY A 74 -15.52 -5.46 2.15
N LEU A 75 -14.23 -5.39 1.83
CA LEU A 75 -13.23 -4.99 2.80
C LEU A 75 -13.33 -3.52 3.14
N HIS A 76 -13.23 -3.22 4.43
CA HIS A 76 -13.21 -1.85 4.93
C HIS A 76 -11.99 -1.66 5.82
N PHE A 77 -11.34 -0.51 5.64
CA PHE A 77 -10.13 -0.15 6.39
C PHE A 77 -10.44 0.98 7.36
N ASP A 78 -9.79 0.95 8.51
CA ASP A 78 -9.90 2.03 9.50
C ASP A 78 -9.07 3.24 9.11
N GLY A 79 -8.08 3.03 8.24
CA GLY A 79 -7.25 4.09 7.72
C GLY A 79 -6.59 3.69 6.42
N VAL A 80 -6.10 4.69 5.70
CA VAL A 80 -5.30 4.51 4.49
C VAL A 80 -4.02 5.31 4.67
N TYR A 81 -2.88 4.63 4.51
CA TYR A 81 -1.57 5.25 4.65
C TYR A 81 -0.85 5.14 3.31
N SER A 82 -0.71 6.27 2.63
CA SER A 82 -0.06 6.31 1.32
C SER A 82 1.29 7.00 1.43
N GLY A 83 2.24 6.52 0.62
CA GLY A 83 3.55 7.10 0.50
C GLY A 83 3.70 7.88 -0.79
N PHE A 84 4.92 7.86 -1.34
CA PHE A 84 5.20 8.52 -2.60
C PHE A 84 4.38 7.90 -3.73
N MET A 85 3.75 8.74 -4.53
CA MET A 85 2.99 8.34 -5.69
C MET A 85 3.76 8.73 -6.95
N ALA A 86 4.12 7.75 -7.76
CA ALA A 86 4.95 7.97 -8.94
C ALA A 86 4.16 8.49 -10.15
N SER A 87 2.83 8.39 -10.13
CA SER A 87 2.02 8.77 -11.29
C SER A 87 0.62 9.21 -10.85
N PRO A 88 -0.09 9.97 -11.71
CA PRO A 88 -1.50 10.30 -11.45
C PRO A 88 -2.39 9.07 -11.29
N GLU A 89 -2.10 7.99 -12.02
CA GLU A 89 -2.88 6.75 -11.92
C GLU A 89 -2.78 6.13 -10.53
N GLN A 90 -1.60 6.19 -9.91
CA GLN A 90 -1.42 5.72 -8.53
C GLN A 90 -2.19 6.59 -7.55
N MET A 91 -2.20 7.91 -7.76
CA MET A 91 -2.99 8.83 -6.95
C MET A 91 -4.48 8.57 -7.08
N ASP A 92 -4.96 8.28 -8.28
CA ASP A 92 -6.35 7.93 -8.52
C ASP A 92 -6.74 6.63 -7.80
N SER A 93 -5.84 5.65 -7.80
CA SER A 93 -6.07 4.39 -7.08
C SER A 93 -6.15 4.61 -5.57
N ALA A 94 -5.28 5.44 -5.01
CA ALA A 94 -5.33 5.79 -3.60
C ALA A 94 -6.64 6.50 -3.24
N ALA A 95 -7.06 7.45 -4.07
CA ALA A 95 -8.32 8.17 -3.89
C ALA A 95 -9.52 7.22 -3.96
N ARG A 96 -9.50 6.27 -4.89
CA ARG A 96 -10.55 5.25 -5.01
C ARG A 96 -10.62 4.39 -3.75
N CYS A 97 -9.48 4.00 -3.21
CA CYS A 97 -9.42 3.22 -1.96
C CYS A 97 -10.07 3.99 -0.81
N ILE A 98 -9.76 5.28 -0.70
CA ILE A 98 -10.34 6.12 0.34
C ILE A 98 -11.86 6.22 0.17
N ARG A 99 -12.33 6.43 -1.04
CA ARG A 99 -13.78 6.60 -1.29
C ARG A 99 -14.57 5.32 -1.03
N ASN A 100 -14.02 4.17 -1.43
CA ASN A 100 -14.81 2.94 -1.53
C ASN A 100 -14.50 1.92 -0.43
N CYS A 101 -13.33 1.99 0.21
CA CYS A 101 -12.89 0.98 1.17
C CYS A 101 -12.64 1.53 2.57
N LEU A 102 -12.67 2.85 2.76
CA LEU A 102 -12.51 3.41 4.10
C LEU A 102 -13.77 3.19 4.92
N ALA A 103 -13.61 2.73 6.15
CA ALA A 103 -14.73 2.48 7.05
C ALA A 103 -15.41 3.82 7.43
N PRO A 104 -16.74 3.81 7.58
CA PRO A 104 -17.46 5.02 7.98
C PRO A 104 -17.12 5.48 9.40
#